data_241e084ea2ad2cc16a45e7693f751914
#
_entry.id   241e084ea2ad2cc16a45e7693f751914
#
_cell.length_a   1.000
_cell.length_b   1.000
_cell.length_c   1.000
_cell.angle_alpha   90.00
_cell.angle_beta   90.00
_cell.angle_gamma   90.00
#
_symmetry.space_group_name_H-M   'P 1'
#
loop_
_entity.id
_entity.type
_entity.pdbx_description
1 polymer ?
#
loop_
_entity_poly.entity_id
_entity_poly.type
_entity_poly.pdbx_seq_one_letter_code
_entity_poly.pdbx_strand_id
1 'polypeptide(L)' 'MTGNSVKKNRESLLMSKTELARKANVSPITIARIEKGMPCRLETQRKIILALGFDLSDKNKIFGDE' A
#
# COMPACT_ATOMS: atom_id res chain seq x y z
N MET A 1 -15.15 5.64 -5.66
CA MET A 1 -14.49 5.44 -4.47
C MET A 1 -13.08 5.20 -4.67
N THR A 2 -12.30 5.76 -3.87
CA THR A 2 -10.91 5.56 -4.01
C THR A 2 -10.60 4.27 -3.41
N GLY A 3 -10.24 3.39 -4.13
CA GLY A 3 -10.35 2.15 -3.67
C GLY A 3 -9.17 1.39 -3.24
N ASN A 4 -8.54 1.74 -2.18
CA ASN A 4 -7.55 0.83 -1.68
C ASN A 4 -7.59 0.79 -0.16
N SER A 5 -7.02 -0.27 0.39
CA SER A 5 -7.02 -0.49 1.82
C SER A 5 -5.61 -0.36 2.41
N VAL A 6 -4.75 0.37 1.74
CA VAL A 6 -3.37 0.51 2.21
C VAL A 6 -3.34 1.13 3.59
N LYS A 7 -4.04 2.24 3.77
CA LYS A 7 -4.04 2.92 5.06
C LYS A 7 -4.61 2.03 6.15
N LYS A 8 -5.72 1.36 5.87
CA LYS A 8 -6.37 0.51 6.84
C LYS A 8 -5.45 -0.63 7.28
N ASN A 9 -4.81 -1.27 6.32
CA ASN A 9 -3.92 -2.37 6.64
C ASN A 9 -2.66 -1.89 7.34
N ARG A 10 -2.15 -0.74 6.92
CA ARG A 10 -0.98 -0.17 7.58
C ARG A 10 -1.29 0.14 9.04
N GLU A 11 -2.43 0.75 9.30
CA GLU A 11 -2.79 1.13 10.66
C GLU A 11 -3.06 -0.10 11.53
N SER A 12 -3.61 -1.14 10.94
CA SER A 12 -3.86 -2.36 11.72
C SER A 12 -2.56 -3.02 12.13
N LEU A 13 -1.46 -2.73 11.45
CA LEU A 13 -0.14 -3.24 11.81
C LEU A 13 0.64 -2.25 12.66
N LEU A 14 0.00 -1.15 13.05
CA LEU A 14 0.63 -0.11 13.86
C LEU A 14 1.87 0.48 13.20
N MET A 15 1.82 0.63 11.89
CA MET A 15 2.93 1.19 11.14
C MET A 15 2.66 2.63 10.76
N SER A 16 3.70 3.46 10.82
CA SER A 16 3.60 4.81 10.28
C SER A 16 3.78 4.77 8.76
N LYS A 17 3.42 5.86 8.10
CA LYS A 17 3.66 5.96 6.65
C LYS A 17 5.12 5.81 6.32
N THR A 18 5.99 6.41 7.13
CA THR A 18 7.42 6.31 6.93
C THR A 18 7.91 4.88 7.07
N GLU A 19 7.38 4.16 8.03
CA GLU A 19 7.77 2.79 8.25
C GLU A 19 7.36 1.92 7.06
N LEU A 20 6.12 2.09 6.59
CA LEU A 20 5.68 1.32 5.44
C LEU A 20 6.51 1.66 4.21
N ALA A 21 6.79 2.95 4.01
CA ALA A 21 7.60 3.37 2.87
C ALA A 21 8.98 2.71 2.91
N ARG A 22 9.56 2.64 4.09
CA ARG A 22 10.89 2.01 4.23
C ARG A 22 10.82 0.52 3.90
N LYS A 23 9.80 -0.15 4.42
CA LYS A 23 9.65 -1.58 4.15
C LYS A 23 9.38 -1.85 2.68
N ALA A 24 8.63 -0.98 2.04
CA ALA A 24 8.30 -1.13 0.63
C ALA A 24 9.36 -0.53 -0.29
N ASN A 25 10.37 0.11 0.29
CA ASN A 25 11.45 0.72 -0.49
C ASN A 25 10.91 1.78 -1.45
N VAL A 26 10.01 2.62 -0.95
CA VAL A 26 9.47 3.74 -1.70
C VAL A 26 9.49 4.97 -0.79
N SER A 27 9.18 6.14 -1.33
CA SER A 27 9.18 7.34 -0.50
C SER A 27 7.90 7.46 0.30
N PRO A 28 7.94 8.14 1.45
CA PRO A 28 6.71 8.38 2.21
C PRO A 28 5.67 9.18 1.43
N ILE A 29 6.11 10.05 0.53
CA ILE A 29 5.19 10.80 -0.31
C ILE A 29 4.40 9.86 -1.20
N THR A 30 5.06 8.82 -1.70
CA THR A 30 4.39 7.81 -2.51
C THR A 30 3.28 7.13 -1.71
N ILE A 31 3.56 6.77 -0.46
CA ILE A 31 2.56 6.15 0.39
C ILE A 31 1.38 7.11 0.60
N ALA A 32 1.67 8.38 0.88
CA ALA A 32 0.62 9.35 1.13
C ALA A 32 -0.30 9.49 -0.09
N ARG A 33 0.29 9.53 -1.29
CA ARG A 33 -0.50 9.65 -2.51
C ARG A 33 -1.38 8.43 -2.72
N ILE A 34 -0.81 7.25 -2.51
CA ILE A 34 -1.55 6.02 -2.71
C ILE A 34 -2.73 5.94 -1.75
N GLU A 35 -2.54 6.35 -0.51
CA GLU A 35 -3.61 6.31 0.47
C GLU A 35 -4.72 7.29 0.15
N LYS A 36 -4.43 8.29 -0.67
CA LYS A 36 -5.46 9.20 -1.14
C LYS A 36 -6.20 8.67 -2.36
N GLY A 37 -5.82 7.50 -2.84
CA GLY A 37 -6.49 6.90 -3.97
C GLY A 37 -5.84 7.19 -5.31
N MET A 38 -4.66 7.80 -5.32
CA MET A 38 -3.99 8.08 -6.58
C MET A 38 -3.40 6.81 -7.16
N PRO A 39 -3.37 6.70 -8.49
CA PRO A 39 -2.85 5.50 -9.12
C PRO A 39 -1.36 5.33 -8.88
N CYS A 40 -0.91 4.09 -8.91
CA CYS A 40 0.50 3.80 -8.80
C CYS A 40 0.83 2.65 -9.74
N ARG A 41 2.10 2.50 -10.01
CA ARG A 41 2.57 1.47 -10.93
C ARG A 41 2.41 0.09 -10.31
N LEU A 42 2.32 -0.91 -11.15
CA LEU A 42 2.19 -2.28 -10.67
C LEU A 42 3.37 -2.67 -9.79
N GLU A 43 4.56 -2.22 -10.15
CA GLU A 43 5.73 -2.52 -9.35
C GLU A 43 5.59 -1.95 -7.94
N THR A 44 5.07 -0.74 -7.83
CA THR A 44 4.86 -0.12 -6.54
C THR A 44 3.79 -0.87 -5.74
N GLN A 45 2.72 -1.28 -6.41
CA GLN A 45 1.69 -2.07 -5.75
C GLN A 45 2.26 -3.35 -5.17
N ARG A 46 3.10 -4.03 -5.94
CA ARG A 46 3.72 -5.27 -5.48
C ARG A 46 4.58 -5.04 -4.24
N LYS A 47 5.37 -3.97 -4.27
CA LYS A 47 6.23 -3.66 -3.12
C LYS A 47 5.41 -3.41 -1.86
N ILE A 48 4.30 -2.70 -2.00
CA ILE A 48 3.47 -2.37 -0.86
C ILE A 48 2.75 -3.61 -0.33
N ILE A 49 2.25 -4.45 -1.22
CA ILE A 49 1.57 -5.67 -0.81
C ILE A 49 2.51 -6.53 0.03
N LEU A 50 3.72 -6.72 -0.45
CA LEU A 50 4.69 -7.53 0.28
C LEU A 50 5.12 -6.88 1.59
N ALA A 51 5.25 -5.54 1.59
CA ALA A 51 5.63 -4.83 2.81
C ALA A 51 4.56 -4.94 3.88
N LEU A 52 3.30 -5.09 3.48
CA LEU A 52 2.21 -5.27 4.43
C LEU A 52 2.06 -6.72 4.88
N GLY A 53 2.88 -7.60 4.35
CA GLY A 53 2.87 -8.99 4.79
C GLY A 53 1.89 -9.87 4.05
N PHE A 54 1.42 -9.42 2.90
CA PHE A 54 0.49 -10.22 2.11
C PHE A 54 1.19 -10.86 0.92
N ASP A 55 0.52 -11.84 0.32
CA ASP A 55 0.99 -12.43 -0.94
C ASP A 55 0.51 -11.58 -2.09
N LEU A 56 1.14 -11.72 -3.23
CA LEU A 56 0.71 -10.99 -4.42
C LEU A 56 -0.69 -11.40 -4.84
N SER A 57 -1.10 -12.63 -4.52
CA SER A 57 -2.46 -13.07 -4.83
C SER A 57 -3.50 -12.32 -4.01
N ASP A 58 -3.07 -11.61 -2.97
CA ASP A 58 -3.98 -10.82 -2.14
C ASP A 58 -4.13 -9.39 -2.64
N LYS A 59 -3.66 -9.11 -3.85
CA LYS A 59 -3.71 -7.77 -4.40
C LYS A 59 -5.08 -7.12 -4.29
N ASN A 60 -6.13 -7.87 -4.57
CA ASN A 60 -7.47 -7.30 -4.55
C ASN A 60 -7.93 -6.91 -3.15
N LYS A 61 -7.34 -7.50 -2.14
CA LYS A 61 -7.68 -7.13 -0.76
C LYS A 61 -7.13 -5.77 -0.39
N ILE A 62 -6.06 -5.36 -1.05
CA ILE A 62 -5.37 -4.12 -0.74
C ILE A 62 -5.74 -3.03 -1.73
N PHE A 63 -5.64 -3.32 -3.02
CA PHE A 63 -5.89 -2.33 -4.06
C PHE A 63 -7.26 -2.47 -4.71
N GLY A 64 -8.07 -3.36 -4.25
CA GLY A 64 -9.42 -3.51 -4.71
C GLY A 64 -9.43 -4.01 -6.11
N ASP A 65 -10.51 -3.74 -6.79
CA ASP A 65 -10.56 -4.19 -8.01
C ASP A 65 -10.90 -3.19 -8.81
N GLU A 66 -10.73 -3.03 -9.48
CA GLU A 66 -11.05 -2.13 -10.17
C GLU A 66 -11.46 -2.37 -11.13
#